data_14baca48e2c5e74864f4366dcfea59ab
#
_entry.id   14baca48e2c5e74864f4366dcfea59ab
#
_cell.length_a   1.000
_cell.length_b   1.000
_cell.length_c   1.000
_cell.angle_alpha   90.00
_cell.angle_beta   90.00
_cell.angle_gamma   90.00
#
_symmetry.space_group_name_H-M   'P 1'
#
loop_
_entity.id
_entity.type
_entity.pdbx_description
1 polymer ?
#
loop_
_entity_poly.entity_id
_entity_poly.type
_entity_poly.pdbx_seq_one_letter_code
_entity_poly.pdbx_strand_id
1 'polypeptide(L)'
;MTAGETNQGVAEFIGNDWIAYRDCISVDMFGNTFYHNYKSAGDDNIYFFENNSLSHTIKLFITASIQKSVLRKYSYGYQFRQSDADNLAATFPANDQGEPDFEYMEQYIKNYLIKQYNQYLNYLNIK
;
A
#
# COMPACT_ATOMS: atom_id res chain seq x y z
N MET A 1 -12.31 -0.05 7.60
CA MET A 1 -11.89 0.95 6.60
C MET A 1 -12.99 1.18 5.58
N THR A 2 -13.09 2.37 5.08
CA THR A 2 -14.01 2.77 4.03
C THR A 2 -13.21 3.44 2.91
N ALA A 3 -13.83 3.64 1.73
CA ALA A 3 -13.16 4.31 0.62
C ALA A 3 -12.88 5.78 0.97
N GLY A 4 -11.63 6.23 0.77
CA GLY A 4 -11.22 7.62 1.05
C GLY A 4 -9.72 7.76 1.16
N GLU A 5 -9.25 9.00 1.10
CA GLU A 5 -7.82 9.32 1.10
C GLU A 5 -7.27 9.70 2.48
N THR A 6 -8.14 10.11 3.40
CA THR A 6 -7.73 10.58 4.73
C THR A 6 -7.49 9.40 5.67
N ASN A 7 -6.53 9.54 6.59
CA ASN A 7 -6.20 8.55 7.63
C ASN A 7 -5.98 7.14 7.05
N GLN A 8 -5.38 7.02 5.86
CA GLN A 8 -5.17 5.73 5.19
C GLN A 8 -6.48 4.96 4.99
N GLY A 9 -7.60 5.67 4.79
CA GLY A 9 -8.92 5.06 4.65
C GLY A 9 -9.56 4.60 5.96
N VAL A 10 -8.93 4.85 7.11
CA VAL A 10 -9.46 4.44 8.41
C VAL A 10 -10.56 5.41 8.85
N ALA A 11 -11.81 4.92 8.90
CA ALA A 11 -12.96 5.70 9.35
C ALA A 11 -13.17 5.59 10.86
N GLU A 12 -12.98 4.38 11.42
CA GLU A 12 -13.13 4.14 12.85
C GLU A 12 -12.44 2.84 13.25
N PHE A 13 -12.28 2.65 14.56
CA PHE A 13 -11.78 1.39 15.12
C PHE A 13 -12.96 0.53 15.52
N ILE A 14 -12.93 -0.77 15.15
CA ILE A 14 -14.01 -1.72 15.38
C ILE A 14 -13.56 -2.85 16.32
N GLY A 15 -14.54 -3.58 16.87
CA GLY A 15 -14.27 -4.75 17.70
C GLY A 15 -13.83 -5.97 16.88
N ASN A 16 -13.84 -7.15 17.53
CA ASN A 16 -13.28 -8.39 16.97
C ASN A 16 -14.25 -9.19 16.09
N ASP A 17 -15.46 -8.69 15.81
CA ASP A 17 -16.50 -9.43 15.10
C ASP A 17 -16.35 -9.42 13.58
N TRP A 18 -15.34 -8.73 13.06
CA TRP A 18 -15.09 -8.56 11.63
C TRP A 18 -13.93 -9.42 11.16
N ILE A 19 -14.02 -9.87 9.88
CA ILE A 19 -12.86 -10.48 9.23
C ILE A 19 -11.77 -9.41 9.15
N ALA A 20 -10.60 -9.71 9.73
CA ALA A 20 -9.50 -8.77 9.79
C ALA A 20 -8.28 -9.31 9.05
N TYR A 21 -7.56 -8.40 8.42
CA TYR A 21 -6.33 -8.68 7.69
C TYR A 21 -5.17 -8.00 8.40
N ARG A 22 -4.05 -8.68 8.49
CA ARG A 22 -2.86 -8.18 9.17
C ARG A 22 -1.76 -7.92 8.16
N ASP A 23 -1.06 -6.79 8.32
CA ASP A 23 0.12 -6.48 7.54
C ASP A 23 -0.17 -6.54 6.04
N CYS A 24 -1.22 -5.85 5.61
CA CYS A 24 -1.81 -5.97 4.29
C CYS A 24 -1.78 -4.65 3.52
N ILE A 25 -1.95 -4.76 2.21
CA ILE A 25 -2.16 -3.62 1.32
C ILE A 25 -3.65 -3.57 0.97
N SER A 26 -4.27 -2.41 1.10
CA SER A 26 -5.67 -2.21 0.72
C SER A 26 -5.80 -1.34 -0.52
N VAL A 27 -6.76 -1.68 -1.39
CA VAL A 27 -7.14 -0.85 -2.53
C VAL A 27 -8.65 -0.65 -2.46
N ASP A 28 -9.09 0.60 -2.43
CA ASP A 28 -10.53 0.89 -2.41
C ASP A 28 -11.11 1.01 -3.83
N MET A 29 -12.42 1.22 -3.91
CA MET A 29 -13.12 1.29 -5.21
C MET A 29 -12.67 2.46 -6.09
N PHE A 30 -11.98 3.44 -5.54
CA PHE A 30 -11.42 4.59 -6.26
C PHE A 30 -9.94 4.42 -6.59
N GLY A 31 -9.33 3.30 -6.21
CA GLY A 31 -7.92 3.02 -6.43
C GLY A 31 -6.98 3.59 -5.37
N ASN A 32 -7.51 4.13 -4.26
CA ASN A 32 -6.65 4.57 -3.17
C ASN A 32 -5.98 3.35 -2.53
N THR A 33 -4.66 3.38 -2.47
CA THR A 33 -3.85 2.23 -2.05
C THR A 33 -3.05 2.60 -0.81
N PHE A 34 -3.18 1.77 0.24
CA PHE A 34 -2.49 2.00 1.51
C PHE A 34 -1.89 0.70 2.04
N TYR A 35 -0.75 0.83 2.71
CA TYR A 35 -0.16 -0.27 3.48
C TYR A 35 -0.51 -0.11 4.95
N HIS A 36 -0.98 -1.20 5.56
CA HIS A 36 -1.35 -1.25 6.98
C HIS A 36 -0.51 -2.30 7.68
N ASN A 37 0.38 -1.87 8.58
CA ASN A 37 1.24 -2.77 9.36
C ASN A 37 0.55 -3.28 10.63
N TYR A 38 -0.75 -3.10 10.74
CA TYR A 38 -1.56 -3.52 11.87
C TYR A 38 -2.77 -4.33 11.37
N LYS A 39 -3.51 -4.92 12.30
CA LYS A 39 -4.72 -5.66 11.98
C LYS A 39 -5.83 -4.70 11.59
N SER A 40 -6.45 -4.92 10.44
CA SER A 40 -7.46 -4.03 9.89
C SER A 40 -8.57 -4.81 9.19
N ALA A 41 -9.73 -4.18 9.06
CA ALA A 41 -10.87 -4.71 8.32
C ALA A 41 -11.50 -3.59 7.50
N GLY A 42 -12.23 -3.94 6.46
CA GLY A 42 -12.88 -2.99 5.59
C GLY A 42 -14.25 -3.47 5.14
N ASP A 43 -15.00 -2.57 4.51
CA ASP A 43 -16.30 -2.88 3.94
C ASP A 43 -16.17 -3.56 2.56
N ASP A 44 -17.29 -3.78 1.87
CA ASP A 44 -17.34 -4.49 0.58
C ASP A 44 -16.63 -3.76 -0.56
N ASN A 45 -16.27 -2.50 -0.36
CA ASN A 45 -15.60 -1.66 -1.36
C ASN A 45 -14.08 -1.63 -1.19
N ILE A 46 -13.54 -2.40 -0.25
CA ILE A 46 -12.11 -2.46 0.04
C ILE A 46 -11.59 -3.85 -0.32
N TYR A 47 -10.49 -3.90 -1.06
CA TYR A 47 -9.82 -5.14 -1.48
C TYR A 47 -8.47 -5.22 -0.77
N PHE A 48 -8.15 -6.39 -0.21
CA PHE A 48 -6.95 -6.60 0.58
C PHE A 48 -6.00 -7.59 -0.11
N PHE A 49 -4.74 -7.25 -0.08
CA PHE A 49 -3.66 -8.11 -0.57
C PHE A 49 -2.74 -8.46 0.60
N GLU A 50 -2.58 -9.75 0.86
CA GLU A 50 -1.73 -10.26 1.93
C GLU A 50 -0.62 -11.13 1.37
N ASN A 51 0.58 -11.01 1.94
CA ASN A 51 1.68 -11.93 1.67
C ASN A 51 2.63 -11.91 2.88
N ASN A 52 2.59 -12.97 3.67
CA ASN A 52 3.35 -13.06 4.91
C ASN A 52 4.86 -13.30 4.69
N SER A 53 5.28 -13.62 3.47
CA SER A 53 6.69 -13.85 3.16
C SER A 53 7.46 -12.58 2.80
N LEU A 54 6.78 -11.46 2.61
CA LEU A 54 7.40 -10.18 2.25
C LEU A 54 7.57 -9.29 3.48
N SER A 55 8.66 -8.54 3.53
CA SER A 55 8.93 -7.58 4.60
C SER A 55 8.04 -6.35 4.50
N HIS A 56 7.93 -5.61 5.61
CA HIS A 56 7.23 -4.32 5.64
C HIS A 56 7.78 -3.33 4.61
N THR A 57 9.10 -3.30 4.48
CA THR A 57 9.81 -2.40 3.55
C THR A 57 9.44 -2.72 2.11
N ILE A 58 9.41 -3.99 1.74
CA ILE A 58 9.01 -4.43 0.39
C ILE A 58 7.53 -4.11 0.15
N LYS A 59 6.68 -4.32 1.14
CA LYS A 59 5.24 -3.99 1.03
C LYS A 59 5.00 -2.51 0.80
N LEU A 60 5.79 -1.63 1.40
CA LEU A 60 5.73 -0.20 1.13
C LEU A 60 6.05 0.11 -0.33
N PHE A 61 7.08 -0.53 -0.89
CA PHE A 61 7.42 -0.36 -2.30
C PHE A 61 6.29 -0.85 -3.21
N ILE A 62 5.73 -2.02 -2.91
CA ILE A 62 4.61 -2.60 -3.67
C ILE A 62 3.39 -1.69 -3.60
N THR A 63 3.08 -1.14 -2.43
CA THR A 63 1.97 -0.19 -2.25
C THR A 63 2.12 1.02 -3.18
N ALA A 64 3.30 1.62 -3.22
CA ALA A 64 3.58 2.76 -4.09
C ALA A 64 3.44 2.38 -5.58
N SER A 65 3.89 1.18 -5.96
CA SER A 65 3.79 0.70 -7.35
C SER A 65 2.34 0.45 -7.75
N ILE A 66 1.52 -0.13 -6.87
CA ILE A 66 0.09 -0.32 -7.11
C ILE A 66 -0.61 1.03 -7.24
N GLN A 67 -0.35 1.94 -6.31
CA GLN A 67 -0.91 3.29 -6.33
C GLN A 67 -0.64 3.98 -7.66
N LYS A 68 0.57 3.91 -8.15
CA LYS A 68 0.95 4.48 -9.45
C LYS A 68 0.21 3.82 -10.60
N SER A 69 0.02 2.50 -10.55
CA SER A 69 -0.66 1.74 -11.61
C SER A 69 -2.15 2.05 -11.70
N VAL A 70 -2.80 2.34 -10.56
CA VAL A 70 -4.25 2.56 -10.51
C VAL A 70 -4.64 4.04 -10.41
N LEU A 71 -3.66 4.93 -10.32
CA LEU A 71 -3.90 6.37 -10.12
C LEU A 71 -4.77 6.94 -11.23
N ARG A 72 -5.87 7.58 -10.84
CA ARG A 72 -6.82 8.27 -11.74
C ARG A 72 -7.56 7.34 -12.73
N LYS A 73 -7.48 6.02 -12.54
CA LYS A 73 -8.21 5.07 -13.40
C LYS A 73 -9.63 4.80 -12.94
N TYR A 74 -9.93 5.06 -11.66
CA TYR A 74 -11.18 4.65 -11.03
C TYR A 74 -11.94 5.85 -10.46
N SER A 75 -13.27 5.80 -10.58
CA SER A 75 -14.20 6.83 -10.12
C SER A 75 -15.54 6.18 -9.81
N TYR A 76 -16.55 6.96 -9.47
CA TYR A 76 -17.91 6.43 -9.29
C TYR A 76 -18.44 5.76 -10.55
N GLY A 77 -18.07 6.24 -11.74
CA GLY A 77 -18.49 5.65 -13.01
C GLY A 77 -17.73 4.39 -13.41
N TYR A 78 -16.51 4.22 -12.87
CA TYR A 78 -15.67 3.05 -13.14
C TYR A 78 -14.90 2.70 -11.86
N GLN A 79 -15.50 1.87 -11.04
CA GLN A 79 -14.96 1.51 -9.72
C GLN A 79 -14.03 0.30 -9.82
N PHE A 80 -12.98 0.29 -8.96
CA PHE A 80 -12.12 -0.87 -8.79
C PHE A 80 -12.92 -2.00 -8.13
N ARG A 81 -12.93 -3.17 -8.77
CA ARG A 81 -13.69 -4.34 -8.33
C ARG A 81 -12.81 -5.59 -8.30
N GLN A 82 -13.36 -6.73 -7.89
CA GLN A 82 -12.61 -7.98 -7.75
C GLN A 82 -11.91 -8.39 -9.04
N SER A 83 -12.55 -8.22 -10.21
CA SER A 83 -11.92 -8.53 -11.49
C SER A 83 -10.69 -7.66 -11.76
N ASP A 84 -10.72 -6.39 -11.33
CA ASP A 84 -9.57 -5.51 -11.46
C ASP A 84 -8.45 -5.94 -10.51
N ALA A 85 -8.80 -6.38 -9.28
CA ALA A 85 -7.83 -6.90 -8.32
C ALA A 85 -7.16 -8.18 -8.85
N ASP A 86 -7.93 -9.08 -9.45
CA ASP A 86 -7.43 -10.34 -10.00
C ASP A 86 -6.51 -10.11 -11.21
N ASN A 87 -6.73 -9.03 -11.95
CA ASN A 87 -5.96 -8.69 -13.16
C ASN A 87 -5.00 -7.51 -12.94
N LEU A 88 -4.78 -7.13 -11.69
CA LEU A 88 -3.91 -6.00 -11.36
C LEU A 88 -2.48 -6.28 -11.82
N ALA A 89 -1.92 -5.34 -12.57
CA ALA A 89 -0.53 -5.37 -13.00
C ALA A 89 0.17 -4.10 -12.53
N ALA A 90 1.30 -4.28 -11.87
CA ALA A 90 2.17 -3.19 -11.45
C ALA A 90 3.57 -3.44 -11.96
N THR A 91 4.31 -2.36 -12.22
CA THR A 91 5.68 -2.46 -12.71
C THR A 91 6.64 -2.53 -11.54
N PHE A 92 7.48 -3.57 -11.50
CA PHE A 92 8.50 -3.75 -10.49
C PHE A 92 9.89 -3.83 -11.12
N PRO A 93 10.95 -3.41 -10.38
CA PRO A 93 12.32 -3.67 -10.82
C PRO A 93 12.55 -5.18 -10.95
N ALA A 94 13.25 -5.58 -12.00
CA ALA A 94 13.60 -6.97 -12.25
C ALA A 94 15.10 -7.18 -12.04
N ASN A 95 15.45 -8.36 -11.51
CA ASN A 95 16.85 -8.79 -11.41
C ASN A 95 17.33 -9.35 -12.76
N ASP A 96 18.58 -9.83 -12.79
CA ASP A 96 19.20 -10.36 -14.02
C ASP A 96 18.49 -11.63 -14.55
N GLN A 97 17.72 -12.32 -13.71
CA GLN A 97 16.94 -13.51 -14.10
C GLN A 97 15.51 -13.15 -14.55
N GLY A 98 15.14 -11.86 -14.59
CA GLY A 98 13.80 -11.44 -14.97
C GLY A 98 12.76 -11.59 -13.85
N GLU A 99 13.18 -11.84 -12.62
CA GLU A 99 12.32 -11.97 -11.45
C GLU A 99 12.23 -10.63 -10.71
N PRO A 100 11.19 -10.41 -9.87
CA PRO A 100 11.13 -9.19 -9.06
C PRO A 100 12.37 -9.04 -8.17
N ASP A 101 12.99 -7.88 -8.22
CA ASP A 101 14.20 -7.59 -7.44
C ASP A 101 13.81 -7.05 -6.06
N PHE A 102 13.47 -7.94 -5.15
CA PHE A 102 13.06 -7.59 -3.79
C PHE A 102 14.20 -6.91 -3.01
N GLU A 103 15.45 -7.29 -3.26
CA GLU A 103 16.60 -6.67 -2.61
C GLU A 103 16.72 -5.19 -3.00
N TYR A 104 16.55 -4.88 -4.28
CA TYR A 104 16.54 -3.49 -4.75
C TYR A 104 15.39 -2.70 -4.13
N MET A 105 14.18 -3.28 -4.09
CA MET A 105 13.02 -2.62 -3.50
C MET A 105 13.25 -2.28 -2.03
N GLU A 106 13.79 -3.23 -1.26
CA GLU A 106 14.09 -3.03 0.15
C GLU A 106 15.14 -1.93 0.36
N GLN A 107 16.21 -1.96 -0.42
CA GLN A 107 17.27 -0.96 -0.32
C GLN A 107 16.76 0.44 -0.72
N TYR A 108 15.95 0.51 -1.76
CA TYR A 108 15.36 1.78 -2.19
C TYR A 108 14.53 2.43 -1.08
N ILE A 109 13.65 1.65 -0.45
CA ILE A 109 12.80 2.17 0.63
C ILE A 109 13.64 2.56 1.85
N LYS A 110 14.63 1.75 2.23
CA LYS A 110 15.53 2.06 3.35
C LYS A 110 16.26 3.39 3.09
N ASN A 111 16.78 3.60 1.90
CA ASN A 111 17.46 4.84 1.53
C ASN A 111 16.49 6.03 1.56
N TYR A 112 15.29 5.85 1.07
CA TYR A 112 14.26 6.89 1.11
C TYR A 112 13.90 7.28 2.55
N LEU A 113 13.71 6.30 3.43
CA LEU A 113 13.38 6.55 4.84
C LEU A 113 14.54 7.27 5.57
N ILE A 114 15.77 6.90 5.29
CA ILE A 114 16.95 7.57 5.85
C ILE A 114 16.99 9.03 5.40
N LYS A 115 16.73 9.29 4.12
CA LYS A 115 16.67 10.65 3.58
C LYS A 115 15.59 11.49 4.27
N GLN A 116 14.39 10.93 4.45
CA GLN A 116 13.30 11.61 5.13
C GLN A 116 13.64 11.90 6.59
N TYR A 117 14.25 10.94 7.28
CA TYR A 117 14.68 11.11 8.67
C TYR A 117 15.72 12.23 8.80
N ASN A 118 16.72 12.27 7.90
CA ASN A 118 17.74 13.30 7.91
C ASN A 118 17.15 14.70 7.63
N GLN A 119 16.18 14.79 6.74
CA GLN A 119 15.47 16.05 6.48
C GLN A 119 14.72 16.53 7.72
N TYR A 120 14.10 15.62 8.45
CA TYR A 120 13.41 15.93 9.70
C TYR A 120 14.39 16.42 10.77
N LEU A 121 15.54 15.76 10.92
CA LEU A 121 16.57 16.19 11.85
C LEU A 121 17.10 17.60 11.51
N ASN A 122 17.33 17.88 10.24
CA ASN A 122 17.74 19.20 9.78
C ASN A 122 16.69 20.26 10.11
N TYR A 123 15.43 19.94 9.91
CA TYR A 123 14.31 20.82 10.29
C TYR A 123 14.34 21.14 11.79
N LEU A 124 14.55 20.15 12.64
CA LEU A 124 14.66 20.36 14.10
C LEU A 124 15.86 21.21 14.48
N ASN A 125 16.98 21.07 13.79
CA ASN A 125 18.21 21.83 14.09
C ASN A 125 18.11 23.31 13.68
N ILE A 126 17.27 23.63 12.72
CA ILE A 126 17.03 25.02 12.29
C ILE A 126 16.17 25.79 13.31
N LYS A 127 15.38 25.10 14.07
CA LYS A 127 14.56 25.67 15.13
C LYS A 127 15.32 25.79 16.44
#